data_ff00b959737cc743cf9c57cc0bc9bc31
#
_entry.id   ff00b959737cc743cf9c57cc0bc9bc31
#
_cell.length_a   1.000
_cell.length_b   1.000
_cell.length_c   1.000
_cell.angle_alpha   90.00
_cell.angle_beta   90.00
_cell.angle_gamma   90.00
#
_symmetry.space_group_name_H-M   'P 1'
#
loop_
_entity.id
_entity.type
_entity.pdbx_description
1 polymer ?
#
loop_
_entity_poly.entity_id
_entity_poly.type
_entity_poly.pdbx_seq_one_letter_code
_entity_poly.pdbx_strand_id
1 'polypeptide(L)'
;LIDERGDVCGYAMRRVEGALPLAALCTPRRTLDNAQVTSVIKAIAMALPLLHVRDVVVGDLNDGNVLVDAAGAPHLIDADSFQLGALPCPVAHERFLDPRLYGRAFAEHACFDAASDAYALRVQLFALLVLVHPYGGVHAALPTLLRRAEAHHSVLRGDVTLPKCARPFAALPDDLLNDLSACFERGARTSLLPA
;
A
#
# COMPACT_ATOMS: atom_id res chain seq x y z
N LEU A 1 11.53 -18.12 18.10
CA LEU A 1 11.30 -19.46 18.67
C LEU A 1 12.22 -20.45 17.99
N ILE A 2 12.82 -21.31 18.77
CA ILE A 2 13.77 -22.33 18.28
C ILE A 2 13.27 -23.69 18.79
N ASP A 3 13.27 -24.70 17.94
CA ASP A 3 12.87 -26.06 18.30
C ASP A 3 14.00 -26.84 19.03
N GLU A 4 13.73 -28.09 19.43
CA GLU A 4 14.66 -28.94 20.13
C GLU A 4 15.93 -29.30 19.31
N ARG A 5 15.92 -29.08 17.98
CA ARG A 5 17.04 -29.31 17.08
C ARG A 5 17.89 -28.07 16.85
N GLY A 6 17.44 -26.91 17.37
CA GLY A 6 18.07 -25.61 17.16
C GLY A 6 17.60 -24.88 15.90
N ASP A 7 16.57 -25.40 15.22
CA ASP A 7 16.00 -24.77 14.02
C ASP A 7 15.01 -23.67 14.40
N VAL A 8 15.02 -22.55 13.64
CA VAL A 8 14.06 -21.47 13.83
C VAL A 8 12.70 -21.92 13.34
N CYS A 9 11.75 -22.07 14.25
CA CYS A 9 10.39 -22.53 13.96
C CYS A 9 9.32 -21.44 14.05
N GLY A 10 9.70 -20.21 14.37
CA GLY A 10 8.78 -19.08 14.41
C GLY A 10 9.31 -17.91 15.22
N TYR A 11 8.48 -16.88 15.34
CA TYR A 11 8.76 -15.71 16.15
C TYR A 11 7.57 -15.36 17.04
N ALA A 12 7.78 -14.52 18.03
CA ALA A 12 6.74 -14.00 18.90
C ALA A 12 6.70 -12.48 18.77
N MET A 13 5.51 -11.92 18.61
CA MET A 13 5.28 -10.49 18.58
C MET A 13 4.23 -10.08 19.60
N ARG A 14 4.23 -8.81 19.98
CA ARG A 14 3.17 -8.25 20.83
C ARG A 14 1.85 -8.28 20.09
N ARG A 15 0.80 -8.81 20.73
CA ARG A 15 -0.55 -8.71 20.20
C ARG A 15 -1.03 -7.26 20.22
N VAL A 16 -1.61 -6.78 19.10
CA VAL A 16 -2.28 -5.49 19.01
C VAL A 16 -3.75 -5.70 19.33
N GLU A 17 -4.15 -5.34 20.56
CA GLU A 17 -5.54 -5.56 21.01
C GLU A 17 -6.48 -4.49 20.44
N GLY A 18 -7.70 -4.91 20.09
CA GLY A 18 -8.74 -4.01 19.58
C GLY A 18 -8.44 -3.36 18.24
N ALA A 19 -7.34 -3.72 17.59
CA ALA A 19 -6.99 -3.19 16.29
C ALA A 19 -7.80 -3.85 15.16
N LEU A 20 -7.96 -3.11 14.07
CA LEU A 20 -8.63 -3.56 12.86
C LEU A 20 -7.70 -3.43 11.67
N PRO A 21 -7.75 -4.36 10.70
CA PRO A 21 -7.06 -4.20 9.45
C PRO A 21 -7.50 -2.90 8.74
N LEU A 22 -6.56 -2.21 8.10
CA LEU A 22 -6.85 -0.99 7.35
C LEU A 22 -7.89 -1.25 6.25
N ALA A 23 -7.89 -2.45 5.66
CA ALA A 23 -8.91 -2.92 4.74
C ALA A 23 -10.35 -2.81 5.29
N ALA A 24 -10.55 -3.08 6.60
CA ALA A 24 -11.86 -2.99 7.24
C ALA A 24 -12.31 -1.53 7.45
N LEU A 25 -11.39 -0.59 7.38
CA LEU A 25 -11.62 0.85 7.53
C LEU A 25 -11.74 1.58 6.18
N CYS A 26 -11.57 0.85 5.06
CA CYS A 26 -11.65 1.37 3.70
C CYS A 26 -12.95 0.90 3.01
N THR A 27 -14.10 1.05 3.68
CA THR A 27 -15.40 0.61 3.18
C THR A 27 -16.42 1.73 3.22
N PRO A 28 -17.48 1.70 2.38
CA PRO A 28 -18.55 2.71 2.41
C PRO A 28 -19.31 2.78 3.74
N ARG A 29 -19.30 1.70 4.53
CA ARG A 29 -20.03 1.61 5.81
C ARG A 29 -19.16 2.01 7.01
N ARG A 30 -17.85 1.90 6.88
CA ARG A 30 -16.89 2.21 7.93
C ARG A 30 -15.66 2.82 7.27
N THR A 31 -15.53 4.13 7.39
CA THR A 31 -14.42 4.89 6.83
C THR A 31 -13.79 5.75 7.91
N LEU A 32 -12.50 5.92 7.82
CA LEU A 32 -11.79 6.95 8.58
C LEU A 32 -12.19 8.32 8.04
N ASP A 33 -12.22 9.32 8.90
CA ASP A 33 -12.28 10.71 8.44
C ASP A 33 -10.93 11.15 7.88
N ASN A 34 -10.88 12.31 7.22
CA ASN A 34 -9.66 12.78 6.57
C ASN A 34 -8.50 13.01 7.56
N ALA A 35 -8.78 13.42 8.80
CA ALA A 35 -7.75 13.63 9.82
C ALA A 35 -7.15 12.29 10.26
N GLN A 36 -8.00 11.29 10.47
CA GLN A 36 -7.58 9.92 10.80
C GLN A 36 -6.77 9.29 9.66
N VAL A 37 -7.22 9.43 8.39
CA VAL A 37 -6.45 8.97 7.21
C VAL A 37 -5.09 9.63 7.19
N THR A 38 -5.03 10.94 7.35
CA THR A 38 -3.76 11.70 7.36
C THR A 38 -2.84 11.21 8.48
N SER A 39 -3.37 11.00 9.68
CA SER A 39 -2.59 10.51 10.83
C SER A 39 -2.00 9.13 10.57
N VAL A 40 -2.81 8.18 10.12
CA VAL A 40 -2.38 6.80 9.81
C VAL A 40 -1.30 6.80 8.72
N ILE A 41 -1.55 7.47 7.60
CA ILE A 41 -0.63 7.49 6.46
C ILE A 41 0.68 8.21 6.80
N LYS A 42 0.61 9.34 7.52
CA LYS A 42 1.83 10.04 7.99
C LYS A 42 2.66 9.16 8.92
N ALA A 43 2.04 8.45 9.85
CA ALA A 43 2.76 7.56 10.75
C ALA A 43 3.50 6.44 9.99
N ILE A 44 2.86 5.83 8.99
CA ILE A 44 3.51 4.83 8.13
C ILE A 44 4.63 5.49 7.31
N ALA A 45 4.36 6.63 6.68
CA ALA A 45 5.33 7.38 5.88
C ALA A 45 6.59 7.78 6.67
N MET A 46 6.45 8.04 7.96
CA MET A 46 7.58 8.32 8.86
C MET A 46 8.34 7.05 9.28
N ALA A 47 7.67 5.92 9.39
CA ALA A 47 8.28 4.65 9.79
C ALA A 47 9.10 4.02 8.65
N LEU A 48 8.62 4.08 7.41
CA LEU A 48 9.26 3.42 6.26
C LEU A 48 10.73 3.85 6.05
N PRO A 49 11.12 5.13 6.07
CA PRO A 49 12.53 5.53 5.95
C PRO A 49 13.42 4.95 7.06
N LEU A 50 12.88 4.76 8.27
CA LEU A 50 13.63 4.17 9.37
C LEU A 50 13.91 2.67 9.16
N LEU A 51 13.06 1.99 8.41
CA LEU A 51 13.29 0.62 7.94
C LEU A 51 14.29 0.62 6.78
N HIS A 52 14.06 1.48 5.77
CA HIS A 52 14.88 1.52 4.55
C HIS A 52 16.36 1.82 4.83
N VAL A 53 16.69 2.72 5.78
CA VAL A 53 18.09 2.97 6.18
C VAL A 53 18.76 1.78 6.87
N ARG A 54 17.99 0.76 7.24
CA ARG A 54 18.46 -0.51 7.80
C ARG A 54 18.39 -1.67 6.81
N ASP A 55 18.23 -1.33 5.54
CA ASP A 55 18.13 -2.31 4.44
C ASP A 55 16.92 -3.25 4.60
N VAL A 56 15.83 -2.73 5.19
CA VAL A 56 14.55 -3.42 5.37
C VAL A 56 13.50 -2.76 4.50
N VAL A 57 12.88 -3.51 3.58
CA VAL A 57 11.77 -3.09 2.74
C VAL A 57 10.54 -3.92 3.08
N VAL A 58 9.38 -3.29 3.27
CA VAL A 58 8.16 -4.03 3.63
C VAL A 58 7.74 -4.97 2.49
N GLY A 59 7.83 -4.50 1.24
CA GLY A 59 7.55 -5.28 0.03
C GLY A 59 6.06 -5.57 -0.15
N ASP A 60 5.44 -6.34 0.74
CA ASP A 60 3.99 -6.60 0.74
C ASP A 60 3.21 -5.63 1.63
N LEU A 61 3.42 -4.33 1.42
CA LEU A 61 2.70 -3.27 2.13
C LEU A 61 1.26 -3.15 1.62
N ASN A 62 0.37 -3.97 2.15
CA ASN A 62 -1.05 -4.00 1.78
C ASN A 62 -1.95 -3.62 2.97
N ASP A 63 -3.23 -3.37 2.71
CA ASP A 63 -4.22 -2.92 3.71
C ASP A 63 -4.64 -4.01 4.71
N GLY A 64 -4.29 -5.27 4.47
CA GLY A 64 -4.43 -6.38 5.42
C GLY A 64 -3.27 -6.44 6.41
N ASN A 65 -2.06 -6.02 5.99
CA ASN A 65 -0.83 -6.06 6.78
C ASN A 65 -0.61 -4.77 7.61
N VAL A 66 -1.58 -3.85 7.61
CA VAL A 66 -1.63 -2.67 8.47
C VAL A 66 -2.81 -2.80 9.42
N LEU A 67 -2.55 -2.92 10.72
CA LEU A 67 -3.58 -2.82 11.75
C LEU A 67 -3.62 -1.39 12.28
N VAL A 68 -4.82 -0.88 12.53
CA VAL A 68 -5.03 0.42 13.19
C VAL A 68 -5.69 0.15 14.53
N ASP A 69 -5.05 0.57 15.62
CA ASP A 69 -5.55 0.39 16.97
C ASP A 69 -6.65 1.41 17.34
N ALA A 70 -7.21 1.28 18.54
CA ALA A 70 -8.27 2.14 19.03
C ALA A 70 -7.83 3.62 19.19
N ALA A 71 -6.52 3.89 19.29
CA ALA A 71 -5.96 5.24 19.35
C ALA A 71 -5.70 5.82 17.95
N GLY A 72 -5.91 5.02 16.88
CA GLY A 72 -5.65 5.41 15.49
C GLY A 72 -4.18 5.23 15.07
N ALA A 73 -3.37 4.56 15.87
CA ALA A 73 -1.98 4.28 15.51
C ALA A 73 -1.88 3.06 14.58
N PRO A 74 -1.12 3.14 13.48
CA PRO A 74 -0.88 2.01 12.60
C PRO A 74 0.22 1.09 13.14
N HIS A 75 0.03 -0.21 12.93
CA HIS A 75 0.98 -1.26 13.24
C HIS A 75 1.19 -2.12 11.99
N LEU A 76 2.42 -2.20 11.52
CA LEU A 76 2.79 -3.14 10.46
C LEU A 76 2.91 -4.53 11.06
N ILE A 77 2.29 -5.50 10.43
CA ILE A 77 2.32 -6.91 10.81
C ILE A 77 2.88 -7.75 9.66
N ASP A 78 3.04 -9.05 9.89
CA ASP A 78 3.58 -10.00 8.88
C ASP A 78 5.03 -9.69 8.49
N ALA A 79 5.84 -9.32 9.49
CA ALA A 79 7.23 -8.89 9.28
C ALA A 79 8.17 -10.01 8.77
N ASP A 80 7.73 -11.26 8.81
CA ASP A 80 8.45 -12.42 8.25
C ASP A 80 8.40 -12.44 6.70
N SER A 81 7.52 -11.66 6.10
CA SER A 81 7.50 -11.45 4.65
C SER A 81 8.37 -10.27 4.18
N PHE A 82 8.93 -9.46 5.08
CA PHE A 82 9.74 -8.30 4.70
C PHE A 82 11.02 -8.73 3.97
N GLN A 83 11.42 -7.91 2.98
CA GLN A 83 12.75 -8.05 2.38
C GLN A 83 13.81 -7.49 3.35
N LEU A 84 14.82 -8.30 3.67
CA LEU A 84 15.92 -7.95 4.58
C LEU A 84 17.25 -8.05 3.82
N GLY A 85 17.74 -6.94 3.30
CA GLY A 85 18.92 -6.93 2.44
C GLY A 85 18.74 -7.86 1.23
N ALA A 86 19.55 -8.89 1.14
CA ALA A 86 19.50 -9.90 0.07
C ALA A 86 18.43 -10.98 0.27
N LEU A 87 17.82 -11.09 1.45
CA LEU A 87 16.71 -12.02 1.70
C LEU A 87 15.44 -11.45 1.06
N PRO A 88 14.82 -12.16 0.11
CA PRO A 88 13.71 -11.61 -0.65
C PRO A 88 12.41 -11.57 0.17
N CYS A 89 11.50 -10.67 -0.20
CA CYS A 89 10.09 -10.73 0.16
C CYS A 89 9.40 -11.78 -0.74
N PRO A 90 8.92 -12.91 -0.22
CA PRO A 90 8.48 -14.02 -1.07
C PRO A 90 7.07 -13.86 -1.63
N VAL A 91 6.30 -12.91 -1.12
CA VAL A 91 4.89 -12.70 -1.44
C VAL A 91 4.61 -11.23 -1.74
N ALA A 92 3.58 -10.96 -2.52
CA ALA A 92 3.04 -9.62 -2.71
C ALA A 92 1.57 -9.69 -3.11
N HIS A 93 0.78 -8.80 -2.54
CA HIS A 93 -0.63 -8.67 -2.91
C HIS A 93 -0.76 -7.84 -4.20
N GLU A 94 -1.29 -8.45 -5.28
CA GLU A 94 -1.36 -7.86 -6.63
C GLU A 94 -1.91 -6.43 -6.69
N ARG A 95 -2.91 -6.10 -5.84
CA ARG A 95 -3.52 -4.76 -5.80
C ARG A 95 -2.57 -3.66 -5.35
N PHE A 96 -1.52 -4.00 -4.60
CA PHE A 96 -0.57 -3.04 -4.02
C PHE A 96 0.81 -3.15 -4.65
N LEU A 97 1.02 -4.18 -5.47
CA LEU A 97 2.29 -4.42 -6.17
C LEU A 97 2.55 -3.33 -7.21
N ASP A 98 3.72 -2.72 -7.15
CA ASP A 98 4.18 -1.77 -8.16
C ASP A 98 4.24 -2.44 -9.54
N PRO A 99 3.61 -1.88 -10.59
CA PRO A 99 3.64 -2.43 -11.94
C PRO A 99 5.05 -2.69 -12.49
N ARG A 100 6.07 -1.98 -12.00
CA ARG A 100 7.48 -2.22 -12.35
C ARG A 100 7.97 -3.62 -11.96
N LEU A 101 7.29 -4.25 -10.99
CA LEU A 101 7.63 -5.56 -10.45
C LEU A 101 6.79 -6.70 -11.04
N TYR A 102 5.85 -6.41 -11.94
CA TYR A 102 5.04 -7.45 -12.58
C TYR A 102 5.92 -8.42 -13.36
N GLY A 103 5.69 -9.71 -13.17
CA GLY A 103 6.47 -10.78 -13.79
C GLY A 103 7.87 -10.98 -13.21
N ARG A 104 8.26 -10.26 -12.14
CA ARG A 104 9.52 -10.50 -11.44
C ARG A 104 9.42 -11.73 -10.54
N ALA A 105 10.51 -12.47 -10.42
CA ALA A 105 10.66 -13.59 -9.50
C ALA A 105 11.05 -13.10 -8.10
N PHE A 106 10.17 -12.27 -7.48
CA PHE A 106 10.48 -11.63 -6.19
C PHE A 106 10.57 -12.62 -5.01
N ALA A 107 10.08 -13.85 -5.16
CA ALA A 107 10.31 -14.92 -4.18
C ALA A 107 11.74 -15.48 -4.23
N GLU A 108 12.47 -15.28 -5.34
CA GLU A 108 13.83 -15.77 -5.54
C GLU A 108 14.88 -14.66 -5.37
N HIS A 109 14.50 -13.44 -5.64
CA HIS A 109 15.41 -12.29 -5.68
C HIS A 109 14.84 -11.10 -4.93
N ALA A 110 15.69 -10.44 -4.14
CA ALA A 110 15.36 -9.16 -3.50
C ALA A 110 15.20 -8.08 -4.58
N CYS A 111 13.96 -7.72 -4.91
CA CYS A 111 13.66 -6.76 -5.98
C CYS A 111 12.73 -5.62 -5.54
N PHE A 112 12.27 -5.64 -4.30
CA PHE A 112 11.54 -4.52 -3.72
C PHE A 112 12.52 -3.42 -3.29
N ASP A 113 12.05 -2.19 -3.34
CA ASP A 113 12.80 -0.99 -2.96
C ASP A 113 11.91 0.01 -2.20
N ALA A 114 12.51 1.08 -1.67
CA ALA A 114 11.78 2.14 -0.99
C ALA A 114 10.69 2.78 -1.88
N ALA A 115 10.88 2.77 -3.19
CA ALA A 115 9.91 3.32 -4.12
C ALA A 115 8.71 2.40 -4.32
N SER A 116 8.88 1.08 -4.22
CA SER A 116 7.76 0.12 -4.22
C SER A 116 6.90 0.25 -2.97
N ASP A 117 7.48 0.41 -1.78
CA ASP A 117 6.73 0.70 -0.56
C ASP A 117 5.99 2.05 -0.66
N ALA A 118 6.65 3.08 -1.20
CA ALA A 118 6.04 4.39 -1.41
C ALA A 118 4.87 4.35 -2.42
N TYR A 119 4.95 3.49 -3.45
CA TYR A 119 3.84 3.24 -4.37
C TYR A 119 2.66 2.58 -3.64
N ALA A 120 2.92 1.48 -2.90
CA ALA A 120 1.89 0.77 -2.15
C ALA A 120 1.18 1.68 -1.13
N LEU A 121 1.93 2.55 -0.45
CA LEU A 121 1.36 3.54 0.48
C LEU A 121 0.45 4.55 -0.23
N ARG A 122 0.81 5.01 -1.44
CA ARG A 122 -0.05 5.89 -2.26
C ARG A 122 -1.33 5.19 -2.71
N VAL A 123 -1.26 3.91 -3.05
CA VAL A 123 -2.46 3.11 -3.36
C VAL A 123 -3.40 3.07 -2.15
N GLN A 124 -2.87 2.82 -0.95
CA GLN A 124 -3.66 2.81 0.29
C GLN A 124 -4.26 4.18 0.59
N LEU A 125 -3.46 5.25 0.52
CA LEU A 125 -3.93 6.62 0.73
C LEU A 125 -5.09 6.97 -0.21
N PHE A 126 -4.91 6.68 -1.51
CA PHE A 126 -5.95 6.95 -2.50
C PHE A 126 -7.23 6.16 -2.19
N ALA A 127 -7.10 4.87 -1.90
CA ALA A 127 -8.24 4.02 -1.59
C ALA A 127 -8.99 4.46 -0.32
N LEU A 128 -8.29 4.94 0.71
CA LEU A 128 -8.88 5.48 1.92
C LEU A 128 -9.65 6.79 1.68
N LEU A 129 -9.09 7.68 0.85
CA LEU A 129 -9.68 8.98 0.58
C LEU A 129 -10.85 8.90 -0.42
N VAL A 130 -10.72 8.08 -1.46
CA VAL A 130 -11.63 8.05 -2.60
C VAL A 130 -12.59 6.85 -2.58
N LEU A 131 -12.34 5.85 -1.73
CA LEU A 131 -13.09 4.59 -1.62
C LEU A 131 -13.10 3.76 -2.91
N VAL A 132 -12.08 3.94 -3.73
CA VAL A 132 -11.82 3.13 -4.92
C VAL A 132 -10.32 2.99 -5.11
N HIS A 133 -9.90 1.82 -5.59
CA HIS A 133 -8.49 1.61 -5.95
C HIS A 133 -8.11 2.53 -7.12
N PRO A 134 -6.88 3.09 -7.20
CA PRO A 134 -6.47 3.99 -8.29
C PRO A 134 -6.65 3.38 -9.70
N TYR A 135 -6.59 2.07 -9.81
CA TYR A 135 -6.89 1.34 -11.04
C TYR A 135 -8.18 0.52 -10.95
N GLY A 136 -9.10 0.89 -10.04
CA GLY A 136 -10.42 0.29 -9.92
C GLY A 136 -11.40 0.73 -11.01
N GLY A 137 -12.70 0.53 -10.74
CA GLY A 137 -13.75 0.87 -11.71
C GLY A 137 -13.80 -0.06 -12.92
N VAL A 138 -14.45 0.41 -13.99
CA VAL A 138 -14.66 -0.36 -15.23
C VAL A 138 -14.20 0.48 -16.44
N HIS A 139 -13.43 -0.16 -17.33
CA HIS A 139 -12.96 0.44 -18.58
C HIS A 139 -13.10 -0.59 -19.72
N ALA A 140 -13.65 -0.18 -20.87
CA ALA A 140 -14.02 -1.10 -21.95
C ALA A 140 -12.82 -1.84 -22.57
N ALA A 141 -11.71 -1.13 -22.80
CA ALA A 141 -10.51 -1.70 -23.45
C ALA A 141 -9.51 -2.30 -22.45
N LEU A 142 -9.57 -1.94 -21.18
CA LEU A 142 -8.65 -2.39 -20.12
C LEU A 142 -9.45 -3.03 -18.96
N PRO A 143 -9.91 -4.28 -19.13
CA PRO A 143 -10.94 -4.85 -18.27
C PRO A 143 -10.46 -5.19 -16.85
N THR A 144 -9.15 -5.44 -16.66
CA THR A 144 -8.62 -5.82 -15.35
C THR A 144 -7.84 -4.68 -14.67
N LEU A 145 -7.78 -4.71 -13.34
CA LEU A 145 -6.99 -3.77 -12.55
C LEU A 145 -5.52 -3.79 -12.98
N LEU A 146 -4.93 -4.97 -13.15
CA LEU A 146 -3.52 -5.13 -13.54
C LEU A 146 -3.23 -4.50 -14.91
N ARG A 147 -4.11 -4.72 -15.90
CA ARG A 147 -3.96 -4.10 -17.23
C ARG A 147 -4.01 -2.59 -17.17
N ARG A 148 -4.87 -2.03 -16.33
CA ARG A 148 -4.90 -0.57 -16.12
C ARG A 148 -3.65 -0.06 -15.42
N ALA A 149 -3.14 -0.81 -14.45
CA ALA A 149 -1.90 -0.45 -13.75
C ALA A 149 -0.68 -0.48 -14.68
N GLU A 150 -0.54 -1.52 -15.50
CA GLU A 150 0.51 -1.62 -16.53
C GLU A 150 0.45 -0.46 -17.54
N ALA A 151 -0.77 -0.06 -17.93
CA ALA A 151 -1.00 1.03 -18.88
C ALA A 151 -0.94 2.43 -18.24
N HIS A 152 -0.68 2.55 -16.94
CA HIS A 152 -0.81 3.80 -16.19
C HIS A 152 -2.14 4.51 -16.44
N HIS A 153 -3.23 3.74 -16.51
CA HIS A 153 -4.58 4.20 -16.83
C HIS A 153 -5.44 4.16 -15.56
N SER A 154 -5.32 5.21 -14.75
CA SER A 154 -6.01 5.28 -13.47
C SER A 154 -7.45 5.81 -13.58
N VAL A 155 -8.17 5.74 -12.48
CA VAL A 155 -9.53 6.31 -12.36
C VAL A 155 -9.55 7.84 -12.43
N LEU A 156 -8.38 8.50 -12.41
CA LEU A 156 -8.28 9.94 -12.59
C LEU A 156 -8.56 10.36 -14.04
N ARG A 157 -8.50 9.42 -14.98
CA ARG A 157 -8.93 9.63 -16.37
C ARG A 157 -10.46 9.56 -16.45
N GLY A 158 -11.06 10.46 -17.20
CA GLY A 158 -12.51 10.62 -17.26
C GLY A 158 -13.27 9.50 -18.00
N ASP A 159 -12.56 8.52 -18.57
CA ASP A 159 -13.11 7.39 -19.34
C ASP A 159 -13.26 6.10 -18.51
N VAL A 160 -12.93 6.13 -17.20
CA VAL A 160 -13.15 5.02 -16.27
C VAL A 160 -14.47 5.22 -15.53
N THR A 161 -15.38 4.25 -15.64
CA THR A 161 -16.63 4.24 -14.87
C THR A 161 -16.37 3.87 -13.42
N LEU A 162 -16.69 4.77 -12.50
CA LEU A 162 -16.48 4.61 -11.07
C LEU A 162 -17.65 3.89 -10.38
N PRO A 163 -17.39 3.15 -9.29
CA PRO A 163 -18.46 2.64 -8.45
C PRO A 163 -19.18 3.80 -7.73
N LYS A 164 -20.47 3.59 -7.39
CA LYS A 164 -21.31 4.62 -6.75
C LYS A 164 -20.78 5.11 -5.39
N CYS A 165 -19.93 4.32 -4.73
CA CYS A 165 -19.34 4.69 -3.45
C CYS A 165 -18.08 5.57 -3.59
N ALA A 166 -17.55 5.75 -4.78
CA ALA A 166 -16.36 6.58 -5.00
C ALA A 166 -16.64 8.03 -4.61
N ARG A 167 -15.71 8.63 -3.86
CA ARG A 167 -15.78 10.06 -3.49
C ARG A 167 -15.21 10.93 -4.61
N PRO A 168 -15.69 12.18 -4.75
CA PRO A 168 -15.18 13.09 -5.77
C PRO A 168 -13.70 13.43 -5.57
N PHE A 169 -12.90 13.38 -6.63
CA PHE A 169 -11.46 13.76 -6.61
C PHE A 169 -11.26 15.25 -6.30
N ALA A 170 -12.20 16.10 -6.69
CA ALA A 170 -12.16 17.54 -6.42
C ALA A 170 -12.17 17.90 -4.91
N ALA A 171 -12.36 16.90 -4.03
CA ALA A 171 -12.23 17.09 -2.60
C ALA A 171 -10.78 16.91 -2.09
N LEU A 172 -9.86 16.45 -2.96
CA LEU A 172 -8.45 16.29 -2.62
C LEU A 172 -7.71 17.61 -2.84
N PRO A 173 -6.70 17.95 -1.98
CA PRO A 173 -5.79 19.07 -2.26
C PRO A 173 -5.06 18.90 -3.60
N ASP A 174 -4.84 20.02 -4.30
CA ASP A 174 -4.23 20.01 -5.65
C ASP A 174 -2.82 19.40 -5.67
N ASP A 175 -2.00 19.69 -4.67
CA ASP A 175 -0.65 19.14 -4.51
C ASP A 175 -0.66 17.62 -4.35
N LEU A 176 -1.58 17.10 -3.51
CA LEU A 176 -1.78 15.67 -3.34
C LEU A 176 -2.28 15.03 -4.63
N LEU A 177 -3.26 15.63 -5.30
CA LEU A 177 -3.80 15.12 -6.56
C LEU A 177 -2.71 15.08 -7.65
N ASN A 178 -1.83 16.09 -7.70
CA ASN A 178 -0.70 16.15 -8.61
C ASN A 178 0.34 15.05 -8.33
N ASP A 179 0.67 14.77 -7.05
CA ASP A 179 1.56 13.68 -6.65
C ASP A 179 0.98 12.31 -7.03
N LEU A 180 -0.29 12.08 -6.71
CA LEU A 180 -0.99 10.83 -7.04
C LEU A 180 -1.11 10.63 -8.56
N SER A 181 -1.41 11.69 -9.31
CA SER A 181 -1.43 11.66 -10.78
C SER A 181 -0.04 11.39 -11.36
N ALA A 182 1.02 11.98 -10.79
CA ALA A 182 2.38 11.69 -11.20
C ALA A 182 2.71 10.20 -10.99
N CYS A 183 2.33 9.65 -9.86
CA CYS A 183 2.55 8.25 -9.55
C CYS A 183 1.76 7.31 -10.47
N PHE A 184 0.44 7.51 -10.59
CA PHE A 184 -0.44 6.56 -11.24
C PHE A 184 -0.56 6.74 -12.76
N GLU A 185 -0.45 7.98 -13.26
CA GLU A 185 -0.61 8.29 -14.69
C GLU A 185 0.72 8.40 -15.43
N ARG A 186 1.79 8.83 -14.77
CA ARG A 186 3.10 9.08 -15.38
C ARG A 186 4.19 8.14 -14.90
N GLY A 187 3.86 7.19 -14.00
CA GLY A 187 4.81 6.21 -13.48
C GLY A 187 5.92 6.81 -12.60
N ALA A 188 5.74 8.04 -12.09
CA ALA A 188 6.72 8.65 -11.21
C ALA A 188 6.87 7.85 -9.91
N ARG A 189 8.11 7.68 -9.47
CA ARG A 189 8.46 6.99 -8.22
C ARG A 189 9.31 7.93 -7.38
N THR A 190 8.66 8.96 -6.85
CA THR A 190 9.29 9.86 -5.89
C THR A 190 9.31 9.21 -4.50
N SER A 191 10.30 9.58 -3.69
CA SER A 191 10.30 9.28 -2.26
C SER A 191 9.01 9.79 -1.59
N LEU A 192 8.74 9.33 -0.40
CA LEU A 192 7.47 9.48 0.31
C LEU A 192 6.86 10.88 0.25
N LEU A 193 5.53 10.90 0.33
CA LEU A 193 4.57 12.00 0.27
C LEU A 193 5.12 13.35 0.76
N PRO A 194 4.79 14.46 0.05
CA PRO A 194 5.10 15.79 0.55
C PRO A 194 4.50 15.98 1.95
N ALA A 195 5.22 16.74 2.77
CA ALA A 195 4.93 16.94 4.18
C ALA A 195 3.57 17.61 4.44
#